data_66b55bddf88b5e0ab0859c356921777f
#
_entry.id   66b55bddf88b5e0ab0859c356921777f
#
_cell.length_a   1.000
_cell.length_b   1.000
_cell.length_c   1.000
_cell.angle_alpha   90.00
_cell.angle_beta   90.00
_cell.angle_gamma   90.00
#
_symmetry.space_group_name_H-M   'P 1'
#
loop_
_entity.id
_entity.type
_entity.pdbx_description
1 polymer ?
#
loop_
_entity_poly.entity_id
_entity_poly.type
_entity_poly.pdbx_seq_one_letter_code
_entity_poly.pdbx_strand_id
1 'polypeptide(L)'
;IDYRNRSMRFQLEFSPLARFIQPVSIGGARLSPSFDYFKKWKNERALESWSRLSYGFLNNDLKGDSWWRYKFDPYHFGFIRFSLKHDFDAIRYADAINQIYRRNNLIEATRIGSSIEYELFNGFYAGFGIEFVERRSLRDFKFLNTFDDILPNDDPLNFETYQAVNANISLSYTPGQKYMREPYRKVVLGSKWPSFGLNFERGIPKIFGSDVNYEYLQLDIKQTFKIGTLGTSSYRIEVGKFLSSKKFYDPDMKYQRRSDLIWFSNPLYSFQGLDSLLPTIDYVFEAHFVHHENGALINKIPFMKKT
;
A
#
# COMPACT_ATOMS: atom_id res chain seq x y z
N ILE A 1 6.88 -4.35 24.20
CA ILE A 1 7.89 -3.71 25.10
C ILE A 1 8.33 -2.44 24.43
N ASP A 2 8.10 -1.28 25.07
CA ASP A 2 8.49 0.04 24.57
C ASP A 2 9.69 0.55 25.39
N TYR A 3 10.76 0.85 24.71
CA TYR A 3 11.91 1.55 25.29
C TYR A 3 12.05 2.93 24.68
N ARG A 4 11.86 3.97 25.47
CA ARG A 4 11.91 5.37 25.04
C ARG A 4 12.98 6.14 25.78
N ASN A 5 13.95 6.67 25.04
CA ASN A 5 14.95 7.60 25.57
C ASN A 5 14.61 9.04 25.16
N ARG A 6 14.11 9.84 26.11
CA ARG A 6 13.68 11.22 25.86
C ARG A 6 14.84 12.17 25.55
N SER A 7 15.99 11.98 26.18
CA SER A 7 17.15 12.85 25.98
C SER A 7 17.75 12.67 24.59
N MET A 8 17.85 11.43 24.14
CA MET A 8 18.34 11.08 22.80
C MET A 8 17.25 11.11 21.72
N ARG A 9 15.98 11.33 22.08
CA ARG A 9 14.82 11.35 21.18
C ARG A 9 14.72 10.13 20.28
N PHE A 10 14.94 8.95 20.84
CA PHE A 10 14.67 7.70 20.12
C PHE A 10 13.73 6.80 20.90
N GLN A 11 13.05 5.94 20.15
CA GLN A 11 12.11 4.94 20.63
C GLN A 11 12.42 3.62 19.93
N LEU A 12 12.41 2.56 20.70
CA LEU A 12 12.48 1.19 20.21
C LEU A 12 11.29 0.44 20.79
N GLU A 13 10.46 -0.11 19.92
CA GLU A 13 9.26 -0.83 20.28
C GLU A 13 9.32 -2.25 19.76
N PHE A 14 9.13 -3.24 20.63
CA PHE A 14 8.99 -4.64 20.26
C PHE A 14 7.53 -5.02 20.32
N SER A 15 7.07 -5.82 19.38
CA SER A 15 5.71 -6.35 19.41
C SER A 15 5.45 -7.12 20.73
N PRO A 16 4.21 -7.09 21.24
CA PRO A 16 3.83 -7.91 22.40
C PRO A 16 4.04 -9.39 22.12
N LEU A 17 4.44 -10.16 23.15
CA LEU A 17 4.67 -11.61 23.02
C LEU A 17 3.47 -12.37 22.44
N ALA A 18 2.25 -11.92 22.76
CA ALA A 18 1.03 -12.51 22.19
C ALA A 18 0.92 -12.35 20.66
N ARG A 19 1.60 -11.36 20.05
CA ARG A 19 1.66 -11.18 18.60
C ARG A 19 2.80 -11.93 17.94
N PHE A 20 3.73 -12.49 18.71
CA PHE A 20 4.82 -13.30 18.16
C PHE A 20 4.29 -14.58 17.52
N ILE A 21 3.23 -15.14 18.07
CA ILE A 21 2.63 -16.38 17.58
C ILE A 21 1.44 -16.00 16.68
N GLN A 22 1.53 -16.34 15.43
CA GLN A 22 0.43 -16.29 14.48
C GLN A 22 -0.07 -17.73 14.28
N PRO A 23 -1.13 -18.14 15.03
CA PRO A 23 -1.59 -19.53 15.04
C PRO A 23 -2.23 -19.93 13.70
N VAL A 24 -2.81 -18.96 13.01
CA VAL A 24 -3.46 -19.13 11.71
C VAL A 24 -2.75 -18.27 10.68
N SER A 25 -2.00 -18.90 9.81
CA SER A 25 -1.37 -18.30 8.65
C SER A 25 -1.56 -19.26 7.47
N ILE A 26 -1.37 -18.77 6.28
CA ILE A 26 -1.50 -19.53 5.03
C ILE A 26 -0.69 -20.84 5.08
N GLY A 27 0.53 -20.80 5.59
CA GLY A 27 1.42 -21.94 5.78
C GLY A 27 1.45 -22.49 7.19
N GLY A 28 0.34 -22.47 7.94
CA GLY A 28 0.28 -22.93 9.31
C GLY A 28 0.77 -21.91 10.34
N ALA A 29 1.03 -22.38 11.56
CA ALA A 29 1.48 -21.52 12.65
C ALA A 29 2.88 -20.92 12.34
N ARG A 30 3.06 -19.64 12.68
CA ARG A 30 4.31 -18.92 12.50
C ARG A 30 4.73 -18.17 13.77
N LEU A 31 6.03 -18.06 13.99
CA LEU A 31 6.62 -17.20 15.01
C LEU A 31 7.13 -15.93 14.32
N SER A 32 6.54 -14.78 14.63
CA SER A 32 6.72 -13.54 13.87
C SER A 32 7.01 -12.32 14.76
N PRO A 33 8.19 -12.25 15.43
CA PRO A 33 8.58 -11.04 16.16
C PRO A 33 8.76 -9.86 15.22
N SER A 34 8.36 -8.67 15.66
CA SER A 34 8.61 -7.42 14.97
C SER A 34 9.11 -6.34 15.91
N PHE A 35 9.86 -5.39 15.37
CA PHE A 35 10.31 -4.22 16.10
C PHE A 35 10.25 -2.98 15.24
N ASP A 36 9.98 -1.86 15.90
CA ASP A 36 9.96 -0.52 15.34
C ASP A 36 11.09 0.29 15.96
N TYR A 37 11.81 1.04 15.15
CA TYR A 37 12.81 2.00 15.58
C TYR A 37 12.47 3.38 15.06
N PHE A 38 12.47 4.37 15.95
CA PHE A 38 12.25 5.75 15.62
C PHE A 38 13.31 6.63 16.28
N LYS A 39 14.00 7.45 15.49
CA LYS A 39 14.97 8.45 15.93
C LYS A 39 14.62 9.79 15.33
N LYS A 40 14.52 10.83 16.17
CA LYS A 40 14.27 12.19 15.73
C LYS A 40 15.39 13.13 16.22
N TRP A 41 15.94 13.93 15.32
CA TRP A 41 16.94 14.93 15.66
C TRP A 41 16.31 16.28 15.98
N LYS A 42 17.10 17.22 16.54
CA LYS A 42 16.63 18.57 16.91
C LYS A 42 16.15 19.38 15.71
N ASN A 43 16.69 19.13 14.53
CA ASN A 43 16.31 19.78 13.27
C ASN A 43 15.13 19.10 12.55
N GLU A 44 14.31 18.34 13.26
CA GLU A 44 13.13 17.61 12.75
C GLU A 44 13.44 16.53 11.70
N ARG A 45 14.71 16.26 11.36
CA ARG A 45 15.09 15.05 10.61
C ARG A 45 14.72 13.82 11.42
N ALA A 46 14.37 12.74 10.75
CA ALA A 46 13.98 11.52 11.44
C ALA A 46 14.42 10.27 10.66
N LEU A 47 14.76 9.23 11.40
CA LEU A 47 14.95 7.88 10.89
C LEU A 47 13.89 6.99 11.53
N GLU A 48 13.13 6.31 10.69
CA GLU A 48 12.12 5.35 11.07
C GLU A 48 12.46 4.02 10.42
N SER A 49 12.32 2.95 11.14
CA SER A 49 12.40 1.61 10.57
C SER A 49 11.44 0.65 11.25
N TRP A 50 10.96 -0.29 10.49
CA TRP A 50 10.21 -1.42 10.98
C TRP A 50 10.79 -2.69 10.39
N SER A 51 10.87 -3.74 11.20
CA SER A 51 11.40 -5.02 10.77
C SER A 51 10.64 -6.16 11.42
N ARG A 52 10.41 -7.20 10.65
CA ARG A 52 9.77 -8.43 11.09
C ARG A 52 10.56 -9.63 10.56
N LEU A 53 10.75 -10.63 11.40
CA LEU A 53 11.17 -11.97 11.01
C LEU A 53 10.03 -12.93 11.31
N SER A 54 9.84 -13.93 10.46
CA SER A 54 8.74 -14.87 10.60
C SER A 54 9.21 -16.29 10.24
N TYR A 55 9.16 -17.20 11.19
CA TYR A 55 9.49 -18.61 10.97
C TYR A 55 8.21 -19.45 10.93
N GLY A 56 8.01 -20.18 9.84
CA GLY A 56 6.88 -21.07 9.62
C GLY A 56 7.19 -22.52 9.97
N PHE A 57 6.44 -23.10 10.90
CA PHE A 57 6.72 -24.47 11.37
C PHE A 57 6.33 -25.56 10.36
N LEU A 58 5.29 -25.34 9.55
CA LEU A 58 4.80 -26.34 8.59
C LEU A 58 5.76 -26.53 7.41
N ASN A 59 6.37 -25.46 6.93
CA ASN A 59 7.26 -25.45 5.77
C ASN A 59 8.74 -25.32 6.14
N ASN A 60 9.08 -25.13 7.43
CA ASN A 60 10.42 -24.81 7.91
C ASN A 60 11.03 -23.62 7.13
N ASP A 61 10.22 -22.61 6.84
CA ASP A 61 10.58 -21.47 6.04
C ASP A 61 10.80 -20.21 6.88
N LEU A 62 11.76 -19.39 6.48
CA LEU A 62 12.05 -18.11 7.09
C LEU A 62 11.59 -17.01 6.16
N LYS A 63 10.73 -16.11 6.66
CA LYS A 63 10.27 -14.92 5.98
C LYS A 63 10.76 -13.68 6.71
N GLY A 64 10.85 -12.57 6.01
CA GLY A 64 11.25 -11.30 6.61
C GLY A 64 10.78 -10.11 5.81
N ASP A 65 10.50 -9.03 6.50
CA ASP A 65 10.13 -7.75 5.91
C ASP A 65 10.75 -6.64 6.74
N SER A 66 11.41 -5.69 6.09
CA SER A 66 12.05 -4.58 6.75
C SER A 66 12.06 -3.37 5.84
N TRP A 67 11.79 -2.21 6.42
CA TRP A 67 11.94 -0.94 5.74
C TRP A 67 12.56 0.11 6.64
N TRP A 68 13.28 1.03 6.01
CA TRP A 68 13.91 2.19 6.63
C TRP A 68 13.52 3.44 5.87
N ARG A 69 13.11 4.48 6.58
CA ARG A 69 12.77 5.78 6.02
C ARG A 69 13.58 6.87 6.71
N TYR A 70 14.41 7.56 5.96
CA TYR A 70 15.16 8.71 6.44
C TYR A 70 14.57 10.00 5.90
N LYS A 71 14.02 10.81 6.80
CA LYS A 71 13.53 12.16 6.50
C LYS A 71 14.69 13.14 6.58
N PHE A 72 15.27 13.49 5.41
CA PHE A 72 16.45 14.35 5.34
C PHE A 72 16.08 15.84 5.27
N ASP A 73 14.92 16.20 4.70
CA ASP A 73 14.42 17.58 4.62
C ASP A 73 12.94 17.66 5.11
N PRO A 74 12.74 18.08 6.37
CA PRO A 74 11.41 18.24 6.93
C PRO A 74 10.61 19.39 6.32
N TYR A 75 11.29 20.35 5.67
CA TYR A 75 10.65 21.50 5.03
C TYR A 75 9.98 21.16 3.72
N HIS A 76 10.67 20.41 2.87
CA HIS A 76 10.22 19.98 1.55
C HIS A 76 9.76 18.53 1.55
N PHE A 77 9.42 17.98 2.74
CA PHE A 77 9.00 16.58 2.89
C PHE A 77 9.94 15.58 2.21
N GLY A 78 11.26 15.93 2.19
CA GLY A 78 12.27 15.08 1.58
C GLY A 78 12.54 13.83 2.40
N PHE A 79 12.33 12.66 1.82
CA PHE A 79 12.69 11.39 2.42
C PHE A 79 13.24 10.38 1.40
N ILE A 80 14.09 9.51 1.90
CA ILE A 80 14.55 8.32 1.20
C ILE A 80 14.01 7.12 1.95
N ARG A 81 13.49 6.15 1.24
CA ARG A 81 13.06 4.86 1.77
C ARG A 81 13.91 3.76 1.13
N PHE A 82 14.26 2.78 1.94
CA PHE A 82 14.84 1.51 1.53
C PHE A 82 13.98 0.38 2.09
N SER A 83 13.79 -0.70 1.33
CA SER A 83 13.00 -1.85 1.76
C SER A 83 13.61 -3.15 1.30
N LEU A 84 13.52 -4.16 2.17
CA LEU A 84 13.87 -5.55 1.92
C LEU A 84 12.68 -6.39 2.34
N LYS A 85 12.28 -7.32 1.50
CA LYS A 85 11.17 -8.23 1.80
C LYS A 85 11.45 -9.60 1.18
N HIS A 86 11.20 -10.64 1.96
CA HIS A 86 11.04 -12.01 1.49
C HIS A 86 9.82 -12.59 2.20
N ASP A 87 8.66 -12.46 1.57
CA ASP A 87 7.38 -12.83 2.20
C ASP A 87 6.32 -13.14 1.13
N PHE A 88 5.14 -13.51 1.60
CA PHE A 88 3.98 -13.63 0.74
C PHE A 88 3.49 -12.24 0.29
N ASP A 89 3.08 -12.17 -0.97
CA ASP A 89 2.42 -11.02 -1.56
C ASP A 89 1.07 -11.42 -2.14
N ALA A 90 0.09 -10.52 -2.04
CA ALA A 90 -1.17 -10.66 -2.75
C ALA A 90 -1.03 -10.12 -4.17
N ILE A 91 -1.51 -10.88 -5.16
CA ILE A 91 -1.60 -10.45 -6.56
C ILE A 91 -2.68 -9.40 -6.70
N ARG A 92 -3.82 -9.62 -6.04
CA ARG A 92 -5.00 -8.76 -6.07
C ARG A 92 -5.24 -8.20 -4.70
N TYR A 93 -5.23 -6.89 -4.57
CA TYR A 93 -5.57 -6.25 -3.30
C TYR A 93 -7.08 -6.25 -3.12
N ALA A 94 -7.53 -6.97 -2.11
CA ALA A 94 -8.93 -7.01 -1.71
C ALA A 94 -9.03 -6.93 -0.19
N ASP A 95 -10.00 -6.16 0.31
CA ASP A 95 -10.29 -6.04 1.73
C ASP A 95 -11.29 -7.14 2.19
N ALA A 96 -11.26 -8.28 1.52
CA ALA A 96 -12.14 -9.41 1.74
C ALA A 96 -11.38 -10.54 2.43
N ILE A 97 -11.91 -11.08 3.53
CA ILE A 97 -11.27 -12.20 4.24
C ILE A 97 -11.03 -13.37 3.30
N ASN A 98 -12.00 -13.69 2.47
CA ASN A 98 -11.92 -14.79 1.52
C ASN A 98 -10.79 -14.61 0.49
N GLN A 99 -10.34 -13.38 0.23
CA GLN A 99 -9.23 -13.10 -0.70
C GLN A 99 -7.87 -13.09 0.01
N ILE A 100 -7.83 -12.73 1.27
CA ILE A 100 -6.58 -12.71 2.07
C ILE A 100 -6.01 -14.12 2.23
N TYR A 101 -6.88 -15.12 2.35
CA TYR A 101 -6.49 -16.51 2.56
C TYR A 101 -6.52 -17.36 1.29
N ARG A 102 -6.91 -16.80 0.12
CA ARG A 102 -6.91 -17.55 -1.13
C ARG A 102 -5.51 -17.81 -1.64
N ARG A 103 -5.18 -19.09 -1.82
CA ARG A 103 -3.88 -19.54 -2.34
C ARG A 103 -3.60 -19.02 -3.74
N ASN A 104 -4.64 -18.97 -4.59
CA ASN A 104 -4.55 -18.44 -5.96
C ASN A 104 -4.33 -16.92 -6.04
N ASN A 105 -4.45 -16.22 -4.91
CA ASN A 105 -4.19 -14.78 -4.81
C ASN A 105 -2.80 -14.47 -4.22
N LEU A 106 -2.02 -15.47 -3.89
CA LEU A 106 -0.77 -15.31 -3.17
C LEU A 106 0.40 -15.85 -3.96
N ILE A 107 1.51 -15.15 -3.84
CA ILE A 107 2.81 -15.52 -4.38
C ILE A 107 3.87 -15.34 -3.31
N GLU A 108 5.00 -15.98 -3.45
CA GLU A 108 6.20 -15.62 -2.73
C GLU A 108 6.96 -14.54 -3.48
N ALA A 109 7.37 -13.48 -2.80
CA ALA A 109 8.13 -12.40 -3.40
C ALA A 109 9.36 -12.05 -2.56
N THR A 110 10.52 -11.98 -3.24
CA THR A 110 11.74 -11.40 -2.68
C THR A 110 11.97 -10.05 -3.33
N ARG A 111 11.96 -8.97 -2.53
CA ARG A 111 12.04 -7.59 -3.02
C ARG A 111 13.18 -6.83 -2.39
N ILE A 112 13.82 -5.99 -3.20
CA ILE A 112 14.77 -4.97 -2.76
C ILE A 112 14.35 -3.67 -3.43
N GLY A 113 14.00 -2.67 -2.66
CA GLY A 113 13.48 -1.41 -3.19
C GLY A 113 14.13 -0.19 -2.55
N SER A 114 14.23 0.88 -3.34
CA SER A 114 14.63 2.20 -2.86
C SER A 114 13.77 3.26 -3.52
N SER A 115 13.40 4.29 -2.76
CA SER A 115 12.66 5.42 -3.31
C SER A 115 13.06 6.72 -2.63
N ILE A 116 12.92 7.81 -3.37
CA ILE A 116 13.09 9.18 -2.89
C ILE A 116 11.84 9.98 -3.23
N GLU A 117 11.43 10.86 -2.34
CA GLU A 117 10.33 11.80 -2.56
C GLU A 117 10.73 13.18 -2.04
N TYR A 118 10.33 14.22 -2.76
CA TYR A 118 10.67 15.59 -2.43
C TYR A 118 9.62 16.58 -2.94
N GLU A 119 9.30 17.61 -2.16
CA GLU A 119 8.46 18.73 -2.58
C GLU A 119 9.33 19.76 -3.31
N LEU A 120 9.21 19.84 -4.65
CA LEU A 120 9.99 20.76 -5.49
C LEU A 120 9.57 22.21 -5.30
N PHE A 121 8.27 22.46 -5.21
CA PHE A 121 7.68 23.73 -4.81
C PHE A 121 6.35 23.46 -4.10
N ASN A 122 5.79 24.49 -3.45
CA ASN A 122 4.61 24.30 -2.60
C ASN A 122 3.46 23.57 -3.29
N GLY A 123 3.15 22.39 -2.77
CA GLY A 123 2.09 21.50 -3.25
C GLY A 123 2.48 20.64 -4.44
N PHE A 124 3.71 20.73 -4.97
CA PHE A 124 4.20 19.85 -6.03
C PHE A 124 5.27 18.90 -5.51
N TYR A 125 4.94 17.63 -5.50
CA TYR A 125 5.79 16.55 -5.01
C TYR A 125 6.24 15.69 -6.19
N ALA A 126 7.50 15.33 -6.21
CA ALA A 126 8.09 14.40 -7.15
C ALA A 126 8.73 13.23 -6.41
N GLY A 127 8.46 12.02 -6.88
CA GLY A 127 9.03 10.79 -6.36
C GLY A 127 9.66 9.96 -7.47
N PHE A 128 10.70 9.24 -7.10
CA PHE A 128 11.33 8.22 -7.94
C PHE A 128 11.57 6.98 -7.10
N GLY A 129 11.26 5.81 -7.64
CA GLY A 129 11.51 4.53 -7.01
C GLY A 129 12.09 3.53 -7.99
N ILE A 130 12.87 2.60 -7.50
CA ILE A 130 13.35 1.43 -8.21
C ILE A 130 13.21 0.21 -7.30
N GLU A 131 12.76 -0.89 -7.87
CA GLU A 131 12.54 -2.14 -7.17
C GLU A 131 13.05 -3.29 -8.03
N PHE A 132 13.83 -4.19 -7.42
CA PHE A 132 14.05 -5.54 -7.91
C PHE A 132 13.11 -6.48 -7.18
N VAL A 133 12.44 -7.37 -7.89
CA VAL A 133 11.59 -8.39 -7.31
C VAL A 133 11.77 -9.72 -8.03
N GLU A 134 11.94 -10.79 -7.27
CA GLU A 134 11.81 -12.18 -7.73
C GLU A 134 10.47 -12.72 -7.23
N ARG A 135 9.68 -13.29 -8.10
CA ARG A 135 8.36 -13.85 -7.79
C ARG A 135 8.32 -15.35 -8.08
N ARG A 136 7.77 -16.09 -7.13
CA ARG A 136 7.66 -17.57 -7.20
C ARG A 136 6.23 -18.01 -6.94
N SER A 137 5.81 -19.05 -7.63
CA SER A 137 4.58 -19.76 -7.35
C SER A 137 4.66 -20.45 -5.99
N LEU A 138 3.52 -20.54 -5.30
CA LEU A 138 3.39 -21.29 -4.04
C LEU A 138 2.95 -22.75 -4.27
N ARG A 139 3.09 -23.29 -5.48
CA ARG A 139 2.62 -24.64 -5.82
C ARG A 139 3.21 -25.73 -4.92
N ASP A 140 4.50 -25.62 -4.59
CA ASP A 140 5.21 -26.60 -3.77
C ASP A 140 5.15 -26.28 -2.26
N PHE A 141 4.40 -25.25 -1.90
CA PHE A 141 4.25 -24.82 -0.52
C PHE A 141 3.13 -25.60 0.19
N LYS A 142 3.38 -26.06 1.42
CA LYS A 142 2.37 -26.76 2.21
C LYS A 142 1.41 -25.78 2.87
N PHE A 143 0.12 -26.02 2.68
CA PHE A 143 -0.96 -25.23 3.27
C PHE A 143 -1.69 -26.02 4.36
N LEU A 144 -2.38 -25.30 5.23
CA LEU A 144 -3.34 -25.90 6.14
C LEU A 144 -4.62 -26.21 5.37
N ASN A 145 -5.13 -27.43 5.52
CA ASN A 145 -6.36 -27.87 4.88
C ASN A 145 -7.64 -27.31 5.55
N THR A 146 -7.50 -26.57 6.63
CA THR A 146 -8.61 -26.04 7.43
C THR A 146 -9.58 -25.16 6.61
N PHE A 147 -9.14 -24.61 5.50
CA PHE A 147 -9.95 -23.73 4.65
C PHE A 147 -10.40 -24.37 3.34
N ASP A 148 -10.00 -25.60 3.04
CA ASP A 148 -10.28 -26.25 1.76
C ASP A 148 -11.79 -26.46 1.54
N ASP A 149 -12.55 -26.74 2.63
CA ASP A 149 -14.00 -26.89 2.56
C ASP A 149 -14.75 -25.55 2.37
N ILE A 150 -14.12 -24.44 2.78
CA ILE A 150 -14.73 -23.10 2.77
C ILE A 150 -14.36 -22.33 1.49
N LEU A 151 -13.17 -22.58 0.93
CA LEU A 151 -12.61 -21.91 -0.23
C LEU A 151 -12.33 -22.92 -1.37
N PRO A 152 -13.37 -23.47 -2.02
CA PRO A 152 -13.17 -24.43 -3.11
C PRO A 152 -12.43 -23.78 -4.30
N ASN A 153 -11.68 -24.58 -5.05
CA ASN A 153 -10.89 -24.15 -6.22
C ASN A 153 -9.82 -23.09 -5.92
N ASP A 154 -9.07 -23.33 -4.86
CA ASP A 154 -8.07 -22.39 -4.36
C ASP A 154 -6.63 -22.83 -4.65
N ASP A 155 -6.39 -23.50 -5.76
CA ASP A 155 -5.05 -23.93 -6.15
C ASP A 155 -4.14 -22.71 -6.41
N PRO A 156 -2.88 -22.72 -5.92
CA PRO A 156 -1.92 -21.67 -6.20
C PRO A 156 -1.70 -21.47 -7.70
N LEU A 157 -1.56 -20.22 -8.12
CA LEU A 157 -1.22 -19.92 -9.51
C LEU A 157 0.10 -20.61 -9.90
N ASN A 158 0.05 -21.29 -11.02
CA ASN A 158 1.22 -21.99 -11.57
C ASN A 158 1.89 -21.09 -12.62
N PHE A 159 3.09 -20.61 -12.30
CA PHE A 159 3.96 -19.88 -13.22
C PHE A 159 5.42 -20.15 -12.89
N GLU A 160 6.28 -19.99 -13.87
CA GLU A 160 7.71 -20.10 -13.68
C GLU A 160 8.25 -18.93 -12.86
N THR A 161 9.23 -19.20 -11.99
CA THR A 161 9.91 -18.12 -11.25
C THR A 161 10.48 -17.11 -12.23
N TYR A 162 10.19 -15.83 -12.00
CA TYR A 162 10.69 -14.76 -12.83
C TYR A 162 11.18 -13.57 -12.00
N GLN A 163 12.02 -12.76 -12.60
CA GLN A 163 12.58 -11.56 -12.02
C GLN A 163 12.05 -10.32 -12.72
N ALA A 164 11.83 -9.26 -11.97
CA ALA A 164 11.42 -7.98 -12.51
C ALA A 164 12.22 -6.84 -11.89
N VAL A 165 12.62 -5.88 -12.71
CA VAL A 165 13.13 -4.59 -12.27
C VAL A 165 12.11 -3.54 -12.67
N ASN A 166 11.50 -2.91 -11.68
CA ASN A 166 10.49 -1.89 -11.88
C ASN A 166 11.03 -0.54 -11.44
N ALA A 167 10.91 0.46 -12.31
CA ALA A 167 11.14 1.85 -11.94
C ALA A 167 9.81 2.60 -11.97
N ASN A 168 9.59 3.48 -10.99
CA ASN A 168 8.41 4.31 -10.97
C ASN A 168 8.75 5.78 -10.77
N ILE A 169 8.00 6.66 -11.43
CA ILE A 169 8.02 8.10 -11.23
C ILE A 169 6.63 8.52 -10.78
N SER A 170 6.55 9.20 -9.66
CA SER A 170 5.30 9.76 -9.14
C SER A 170 5.39 11.27 -9.08
N LEU A 171 4.38 11.93 -9.61
CA LEU A 171 4.22 13.38 -9.50
C LEU A 171 2.86 13.65 -8.87
N SER A 172 2.79 14.57 -7.93
CA SER A 172 1.50 15.02 -7.41
C SER A 172 1.49 16.53 -7.23
N TYR A 173 0.36 17.15 -7.59
CA TYR A 173 0.20 18.60 -7.48
C TYR A 173 -1.13 18.97 -6.84
N THR A 174 -1.06 19.78 -5.80
CA THR A 174 -2.22 20.37 -5.13
C THR A 174 -2.14 21.87 -5.25
N PRO A 175 -2.88 22.49 -6.22
CA PRO A 175 -2.90 23.92 -6.40
C PRO A 175 -3.34 24.66 -5.14
N GLY A 176 -2.77 25.84 -4.90
CA GLY A 176 -3.15 26.66 -3.77
C GLY A 176 -3.04 26.00 -2.39
N GLN A 177 -2.15 25.04 -2.23
CA GLN A 177 -1.89 24.39 -0.96
C GLN A 177 -1.49 25.41 0.09
N LYS A 178 -2.26 25.48 1.17
CA LYS A 178 -1.94 26.30 2.33
C LYS A 178 -1.03 25.56 3.26
N TYR A 179 -0.10 26.26 3.86
CA TYR A 179 0.80 25.69 4.86
C TYR A 179 1.13 26.70 5.96
N MET A 180 1.54 26.17 7.09
CA MET A 180 2.14 26.90 8.21
C MET A 180 3.62 26.54 8.27
N ARG A 181 4.46 27.53 8.51
CA ARG A 181 5.89 27.37 8.67
C ARG A 181 6.24 27.33 10.15
N GLU A 182 6.82 26.23 10.59
CA GLU A 182 7.44 26.10 11.90
C GLU A 182 8.97 26.23 11.78
N PRO A 183 9.72 26.42 12.86
CA PRO A 183 11.18 26.66 12.78
C PRO A 183 11.97 25.62 11.98
N TYR A 184 11.53 24.36 11.98
CA TYR A 184 12.28 23.27 11.33
C TYR A 184 11.42 22.39 10.43
N ARG A 185 10.15 22.70 10.23
CA ARG A 185 9.26 21.92 9.37
C ARG A 185 8.13 22.77 8.78
N LYS A 186 7.55 22.26 7.74
CA LYS A 186 6.33 22.77 7.11
C LYS A 186 5.17 21.87 7.51
N VAL A 187 4.03 22.48 7.80
CA VAL A 187 2.76 21.79 8.10
C VAL A 187 1.73 22.17 7.06
N VAL A 188 1.25 21.20 6.30
CA VAL A 188 0.20 21.41 5.28
C VAL A 188 -1.16 21.56 5.95
N LEU A 189 -1.90 22.62 5.60
CA LEU A 189 -3.23 22.93 6.10
C LEU A 189 -4.34 22.54 5.11
N GLY A 190 -3.96 22.06 3.92
CA GLY A 190 -4.87 21.63 2.87
C GLY A 190 -5.06 22.65 1.74
N SER A 191 -5.96 22.35 0.82
CA SER A 191 -6.30 23.16 -0.34
C SER A 191 -7.81 23.15 -0.59
N LYS A 192 -8.31 24.17 -1.28
CA LYS A 192 -9.67 24.19 -1.82
C LYS A 192 -9.76 23.49 -3.19
N TRP A 193 -8.63 23.25 -3.83
CA TRP A 193 -8.54 22.67 -5.16
C TRP A 193 -8.33 21.16 -5.09
N PRO A 194 -8.68 20.44 -6.14
CA PRO A 194 -8.35 19.03 -6.24
C PRO A 194 -6.82 18.80 -6.27
N SER A 195 -6.43 17.61 -5.85
CA SER A 195 -5.06 17.12 -6.03
C SER A 195 -5.01 16.28 -7.30
N PHE A 196 -4.00 16.52 -8.11
CA PHE A 196 -3.70 15.80 -9.34
C PHE A 196 -2.51 14.89 -9.11
N GLY A 197 -2.60 13.65 -9.57
CA GLY A 197 -1.52 12.67 -9.51
C GLY A 197 -1.18 12.15 -10.89
N LEU A 198 0.09 11.86 -11.11
CA LEU A 198 0.61 11.10 -12.23
C LEU A 198 1.58 10.06 -11.70
N ASN A 199 1.40 8.82 -12.12
CA ASN A 199 2.30 7.73 -11.81
C ASN A 199 2.70 7.03 -13.11
N PHE A 200 4.00 6.93 -13.36
CA PHE A 200 4.56 6.21 -14.49
C PHE A 200 5.40 5.05 -13.97
N GLU A 201 5.07 3.85 -14.39
CA GLU A 201 5.75 2.62 -14.01
C GLU A 201 6.34 1.95 -15.25
N ARG A 202 7.59 1.52 -15.16
CA ARG A 202 8.30 0.81 -16.23
C ARG A 202 8.93 -0.47 -15.71
N GLY A 203 8.54 -1.60 -16.28
CA GLY A 203 9.27 -2.85 -16.19
C GLY A 203 10.46 -2.83 -17.14
N ILE A 204 11.67 -2.83 -16.57
CA ILE A 204 12.92 -2.68 -17.34
C ILE A 204 13.48 -4.05 -17.68
N PRO A 205 13.59 -4.41 -18.98
CA PRO A 205 14.07 -5.73 -19.37
C PRO A 205 15.59 -5.87 -19.22
N LYS A 206 16.04 -7.12 -19.01
CA LYS A 206 17.45 -7.56 -19.03
C LYS A 206 18.33 -7.09 -17.86
N ILE A 207 18.00 -6.03 -17.14
CA ILE A 207 18.77 -5.58 -15.98
C ILE A 207 18.55 -6.58 -14.83
N PHE A 208 19.65 -7.06 -14.24
CA PHE A 208 19.64 -8.09 -13.19
C PHE A 208 18.77 -9.33 -13.52
N GLY A 209 18.73 -9.74 -14.80
CA GLY A 209 17.92 -10.87 -15.22
C GLY A 209 16.42 -10.58 -15.38
N SER A 210 16.00 -9.32 -15.38
CA SER A 210 14.59 -8.94 -15.49
C SER A 210 13.93 -9.47 -16.75
N ASP A 211 12.81 -10.16 -16.54
CA ASP A 211 11.99 -10.79 -17.55
C ASP A 211 10.88 -9.92 -18.10
N VAL A 212 10.59 -8.80 -17.43
CA VAL A 212 9.46 -7.93 -17.75
C VAL A 212 9.85 -6.78 -18.69
N ASN A 213 8.89 -6.35 -19.53
CA ASN A 213 9.04 -5.21 -20.41
C ASN A 213 7.66 -4.58 -20.66
N TYR A 214 7.29 -3.61 -19.84
CA TYR A 214 6.04 -2.88 -19.96
C TYR A 214 6.20 -1.43 -19.54
N GLU A 215 5.25 -0.60 -19.93
CA GLU A 215 5.11 0.79 -19.49
C GLU A 215 3.65 1.04 -19.13
N TYR A 216 3.42 1.57 -17.93
CA TYR A 216 2.09 1.89 -17.46
C TYR A 216 2.05 3.34 -16.97
N LEU A 217 1.06 4.10 -17.45
CA LEU A 217 0.81 5.48 -17.04
C LEU A 217 -0.54 5.56 -16.37
N GLN A 218 -0.58 6.20 -15.21
CA GLN A 218 -1.80 6.43 -14.43
C GLN A 218 -1.91 7.91 -14.08
N LEU A 219 -3.11 8.45 -14.24
CA LEU A 219 -3.50 9.78 -13.82
C LEU A 219 -4.61 9.65 -12.78
N ASP A 220 -4.55 10.45 -11.72
CA ASP A 220 -5.60 10.53 -10.73
C ASP A 220 -5.96 11.96 -10.36
N ILE A 221 -7.23 12.17 -10.06
CA ILE A 221 -7.77 13.43 -9.52
C ILE A 221 -8.61 13.09 -8.31
N LYS A 222 -8.34 13.76 -7.19
CA LYS A 222 -9.09 13.57 -5.95
C LYS A 222 -9.33 14.88 -5.22
N GLN A 223 -10.51 14.99 -4.60
CA GLN A 223 -10.86 16.13 -3.78
C GLN A 223 -11.84 15.74 -2.70
N THR A 224 -11.75 16.44 -1.58
CA THR A 224 -12.75 16.46 -0.51
C THR A 224 -13.19 17.89 -0.28
N PHE A 225 -14.50 18.13 -0.32
CA PHE A 225 -15.07 19.48 -0.16
C PHE A 225 -16.36 19.44 0.64
N LYS A 226 -16.66 20.55 1.31
CA LYS A 226 -17.89 20.71 2.11
C LYS A 226 -19.01 21.31 1.24
N ILE A 227 -20.22 20.76 1.36
CA ILE A 227 -21.44 21.28 0.72
C ILE A 227 -22.29 21.93 1.80
N GLY A 228 -21.84 23.08 2.29
CA GLY A 228 -22.57 23.83 3.32
C GLY A 228 -22.94 22.98 4.53
N THR A 229 -24.22 22.97 4.90
CA THR A 229 -24.79 22.16 5.98
C THR A 229 -25.15 20.73 5.56
N LEU A 230 -25.08 20.41 4.27
CA LEU A 230 -25.45 19.10 3.76
C LEU A 230 -24.38 18.04 4.01
N GLY A 231 -23.15 18.45 4.31
CA GLY A 231 -22.11 17.50 4.67
C GLY A 231 -20.80 17.69 3.89
N THR A 232 -20.09 16.57 3.72
CA THR A 232 -18.78 16.52 3.07
C THR A 232 -18.80 15.50 1.94
N SER A 233 -18.43 15.92 0.74
CA SER A 233 -18.29 15.07 -0.44
C SER A 233 -16.83 14.81 -0.75
N SER A 234 -16.54 13.62 -1.19
CA SER A 234 -15.22 13.22 -1.68
C SER A 234 -15.36 12.46 -2.98
N TYR A 235 -14.47 12.72 -3.92
CA TYR A 235 -14.38 11.95 -5.15
C TYR A 235 -12.92 11.61 -5.49
N ARG A 236 -12.77 10.53 -6.23
CA ARG A 236 -11.53 10.09 -6.86
C ARG A 236 -11.85 9.56 -8.25
N ILE A 237 -11.12 10.05 -9.24
CA ILE A 237 -11.18 9.58 -10.62
C ILE A 237 -9.78 9.15 -10.98
N GLU A 238 -9.65 7.97 -11.56
CA GLU A 238 -8.39 7.40 -11.99
C GLU A 238 -8.50 6.88 -13.41
N VAL A 239 -7.49 7.18 -14.22
CA VAL A 239 -7.32 6.68 -15.58
C VAL A 239 -5.93 6.12 -15.71
N GLY A 240 -5.83 4.86 -16.10
CA GLY A 240 -4.56 4.19 -16.32
C GLY A 240 -4.51 3.53 -17.70
N LYS A 241 -3.31 3.47 -18.29
CA LYS A 241 -3.10 2.81 -19.57
C LYS A 241 -1.74 2.17 -19.65
N PHE A 242 -1.69 0.94 -20.17
CA PHE A 242 -0.45 0.34 -20.62
C PHE A 242 -0.04 0.96 -21.96
N LEU A 243 1.05 1.73 -21.95
CA LEU A 243 1.63 2.34 -23.15
C LEU A 243 2.41 1.31 -23.97
N SER A 244 2.94 0.30 -23.28
CA SER A 244 3.63 -0.84 -23.87
C SER A 244 3.42 -2.06 -22.95
N SER A 245 3.13 -3.22 -23.55
CA SER A 245 2.84 -4.47 -22.84
C SER A 245 3.53 -5.64 -23.53
N LYS A 246 4.87 -5.52 -23.78
CA LYS A 246 5.62 -6.53 -24.55
C LYS A 246 5.82 -7.85 -23.80
N LYS A 247 6.10 -7.79 -22.51
CA LYS A 247 6.27 -8.97 -21.66
C LYS A 247 5.97 -8.60 -20.20
N PHE A 248 4.95 -9.22 -19.61
CA PHE A 248 4.57 -9.08 -18.21
C PHE A 248 3.76 -10.31 -17.80
N TYR A 249 3.55 -10.50 -16.51
CA TYR A 249 2.90 -11.66 -15.92
C TYR A 249 1.67 -11.23 -15.10
N ASP A 250 0.84 -12.18 -14.68
CA ASP A 250 -0.37 -11.89 -13.89
C ASP A 250 -0.12 -10.96 -12.69
N PRO A 251 0.96 -11.11 -11.90
CA PRO A 251 1.23 -10.19 -10.80
C PRO A 251 1.61 -8.76 -11.23
N ASP A 252 1.91 -8.52 -12.51
CA ASP A 252 2.22 -7.18 -13.05
C ASP A 252 0.99 -6.49 -13.65
N MET A 253 -0.12 -7.23 -13.83
CA MET A 253 -1.38 -6.68 -14.31
C MET A 253 -2.01 -5.76 -13.28
N LYS A 254 -2.89 -4.87 -13.72
CA LYS A 254 -3.63 -3.99 -12.81
C LYS A 254 -5.01 -4.60 -12.54
N TYR A 255 -5.36 -4.61 -11.26
CA TYR A 255 -6.64 -5.14 -10.76
C TYR A 255 -7.37 -4.05 -9.97
N GLN A 256 -8.69 -3.98 -10.15
CA GLN A 256 -9.51 -3.12 -9.32
C GLN A 256 -9.52 -3.64 -7.89
N ARG A 257 -9.50 -2.75 -6.93
CA ARG A 257 -9.60 -3.11 -5.52
C ARG A 257 -11.05 -3.45 -5.18
N ARG A 258 -11.24 -4.62 -4.59
CA ARG A 258 -12.55 -5.11 -4.15
C ARG A 258 -12.66 -5.06 -2.63
N SER A 259 -13.88 -4.84 -2.13
CA SER A 259 -14.22 -5.06 -0.72
C SER A 259 -15.46 -5.92 -0.58
N ASP A 260 -15.51 -6.71 0.49
CA ASP A 260 -16.72 -7.42 0.88
C ASP A 260 -17.69 -6.47 1.60
N LEU A 261 -19.01 -6.75 1.47
CA LEU A 261 -20.07 -6.01 2.16
C LEU A 261 -19.94 -6.05 3.68
N ILE A 262 -19.28 -7.06 4.23
CA ILE A 262 -19.11 -7.26 5.67
C ILE A 262 -17.97 -6.41 6.24
N TRP A 263 -16.95 -6.11 5.43
CA TRP A 263 -15.78 -5.32 5.83
C TRP A 263 -15.83 -3.97 5.12
N PHE A 264 -16.11 -2.92 5.89
CA PHE A 264 -16.09 -1.56 5.38
C PHE A 264 -14.65 -1.15 5.06
N SER A 265 -14.26 -1.28 3.82
CA SER A 265 -13.11 -0.56 3.29
C SER A 265 -13.52 0.85 2.87
N ASN A 266 -12.54 1.72 2.67
CA ASN A 266 -12.81 3.08 2.21
C ASN A 266 -13.39 3.04 0.77
N PRO A 267 -14.66 3.45 0.58
CA PRO A 267 -15.33 3.37 -0.73
C PRO A 267 -14.72 4.29 -1.80
N LEU A 268 -13.81 5.21 -1.43
CA LEU A 268 -13.02 6.00 -2.39
C LEU A 268 -11.90 5.20 -3.06
N TYR A 269 -11.58 4.01 -2.56
CA TYR A 269 -10.45 3.23 -3.03
C TYR A 269 -10.80 1.77 -3.34
N SER A 270 -12.06 1.40 -3.23
CA SER A 270 -12.50 0.02 -3.50
C SER A 270 -13.95 -0.04 -3.94
N PHE A 271 -14.25 -0.99 -4.81
CA PHE A 271 -15.59 -1.30 -5.26
C PHE A 271 -16.28 -2.25 -4.28
N GLN A 272 -17.42 -1.86 -3.78
CA GLN A 272 -18.26 -2.71 -2.94
C GLN A 272 -19.18 -3.56 -3.82
N GLY A 273 -19.21 -4.89 -3.56
CA GLY A 273 -20.08 -5.81 -4.29
C GLY A 273 -19.59 -6.22 -5.69
N LEU A 274 -18.33 -5.97 -6.02
CA LEU A 274 -17.74 -6.48 -7.25
C LEU A 274 -17.44 -7.98 -7.09
N ASP A 275 -18.06 -8.85 -7.90
CA ASP A 275 -17.95 -10.31 -7.73
C ASP A 275 -16.62 -10.89 -8.22
N SER A 276 -16.08 -10.36 -9.31
CA SER A 276 -14.85 -10.86 -9.90
C SER A 276 -13.88 -9.70 -10.20
N LEU A 277 -12.59 -10.00 -10.07
CA LEU A 277 -11.52 -9.10 -10.41
C LEU A 277 -10.90 -9.56 -11.72
N LEU A 278 -11.15 -8.81 -12.79
CA LEU A 278 -10.55 -9.05 -14.09
C LEU A 278 -9.21 -8.31 -14.19
N PRO A 279 -8.17 -8.96 -14.73
CA PRO A 279 -6.92 -8.28 -14.99
C PRO A 279 -7.07 -7.24 -16.10
N THR A 280 -6.51 -6.07 -15.89
CA THR A 280 -6.44 -5.03 -16.92
C THR A 280 -5.07 -5.05 -17.56
N ILE A 281 -5.06 -5.16 -18.89
CA ILE A 281 -3.86 -5.24 -19.72
C ILE A 281 -3.76 -4.10 -20.75
N ASP A 282 -4.76 -3.27 -20.85
CA ASP A 282 -4.80 -2.12 -21.78
C ASP A 282 -5.06 -0.82 -21.03
N TYR A 283 -6.31 -0.52 -20.70
CA TYR A 283 -6.65 0.69 -19.94
C TYR A 283 -7.60 0.38 -18.78
N VAL A 284 -7.54 1.24 -17.78
CA VAL A 284 -8.46 1.23 -16.63
C VAL A 284 -9.06 2.62 -16.44
N PHE A 285 -10.34 2.64 -16.12
CA PHE A 285 -11.03 3.85 -15.66
C PHE A 285 -11.79 3.52 -14.40
N GLU A 286 -11.55 4.28 -13.34
CA GLU A 286 -12.25 4.15 -12.07
C GLU A 286 -12.76 5.52 -11.61
N ALA A 287 -13.99 5.54 -11.11
CA ALA A 287 -14.58 6.72 -10.51
C ALA A 287 -15.29 6.35 -9.21
N HIS A 288 -14.93 7.03 -8.14
CA HIS A 288 -15.49 6.84 -6.81
C HIS A 288 -16.04 8.14 -6.27
N PHE A 289 -17.20 8.08 -5.65
CA PHE A 289 -17.83 9.22 -4.99
C PHE A 289 -18.42 8.79 -3.66
N VAL A 290 -18.17 9.57 -2.63
CA VAL A 290 -18.71 9.34 -1.29
C VAL A 290 -19.22 10.67 -0.74
N HIS A 291 -20.44 10.64 -0.20
CA HIS A 291 -21.02 11.77 0.53
C HIS A 291 -21.32 11.40 1.97
N HIS A 292 -20.79 12.18 2.90
CA HIS A 292 -21.08 12.05 4.31
C HIS A 292 -21.98 13.22 4.75
N GLU A 293 -23.20 12.91 5.10
CA GLU A 293 -24.22 13.91 5.48
C GLU A 293 -23.97 14.61 6.83
N ASN A 294 -22.98 14.11 7.61
CA ASN A 294 -22.58 14.68 8.91
C ASN A 294 -23.76 14.92 9.86
N GLY A 295 -24.78 14.06 9.80
CA GLY A 295 -25.99 14.18 10.61
C GLY A 295 -27.07 15.11 10.05
N ALA A 296 -26.92 15.66 8.84
CA ALA A 296 -27.88 16.58 8.23
C ALA A 296 -29.30 15.99 8.10
N LEU A 297 -29.43 14.70 7.82
CA LEU A 297 -30.71 14.00 7.81
C LEU A 297 -31.12 13.52 9.22
N ILE A 298 -30.20 12.93 9.97
CA ILE A 298 -30.48 12.34 11.28
C ILE A 298 -30.94 13.42 12.28
N ASN A 299 -30.32 14.61 12.24
CA ASN A 299 -30.67 15.72 13.09
C ASN A 299 -32.07 16.32 12.79
N LYS A 300 -32.69 15.98 11.66
CA LYS A 300 -34.07 16.35 11.34
C LYS A 300 -35.12 15.41 11.95
N ILE A 301 -34.71 14.23 12.37
CA ILE A 301 -35.58 13.24 13.00
C ILE A 301 -35.73 13.62 14.48
N PRO A 302 -36.99 13.93 14.97
CA PRO A 302 -37.20 14.47 16.32
C PRO A 302 -36.57 13.66 17.45
N PHE A 303 -36.58 12.34 17.35
CA PHE A 303 -36.03 11.42 18.35
C PHE A 303 -34.50 11.25 18.30
N MET A 304 -33.83 11.77 17.26
CA MET A 304 -32.38 11.64 17.07
C MET A 304 -31.63 12.96 17.18
N LYS A 305 -32.33 14.05 17.49
CA LYS A 305 -31.68 15.31 17.82
C LYS A 305 -30.83 15.11 19.07
N LYS A 306 -29.52 15.30 18.95
CA LYS A 306 -28.68 15.48 20.14
C LYS A 306 -29.22 16.65 20.94
N THR A 307 -29.69 16.37 22.16
CA THR A 307 -29.91 17.39 23.22
C THR A 307 -28.57 17.95 23.63
#